data_3380dcc20be9f52daa59abac5c7acda4
#
_entry.id   3380dcc20be9f52daa59abac5c7acda4
#
_cell.length_a   1.000
_cell.length_b   1.000
_cell.length_c   1.000
_cell.angle_alpha   90.00
_cell.angle_beta   90.00
_cell.angle_gamma   90.00
#
_symmetry.space_group_name_H-M   'P 1'
#
loop_
_entity.id
_entity.type
_entity.pdbx_description
1 polymer ?
#
loop_
_entity_poly.entity_id
_entity_poly.type
_entity_poly.pdbx_seq_one_letter_code
_entity_poly.pdbx_strand_id
1 'polypeptide(L)'
;DASAGADAEAASVDDPAQSVGDAATGPDLTAAGGDTADAVDEGLVGEGPASDEEMPLAAHIEEMVRRLAVVLVVGGVVGLAVFPVADQLINFLWNSHIPGAEAITDRRPRLYGPLELVVTELKVAALAGFVVGLPVAVYETYLFMRPGLFPRERRYYLAAVPTSLVLALIGVAFAHFVVLPAIFAYFTAYTTGTAVVAFGLKETFSLILVLMGYMALVFQIPLFIMLAIMMNLTTRIWLEDRRLLFWGGFLGVAFLISPDPTGMAPIIVAATMITLFEGTLALLRWTGN
;
A
#
# COMPACT_ATOMS: atom_id res chain seq x y z
N ASP A 1 -57.61 -32.36 23.32
CA ASP A 1 -58.06 -32.13 24.69
C ASP A 1 -57.29 -30.92 25.23
N ALA A 2 -57.97 -29.84 25.25
CA ALA A 2 -58.71 -29.21 26.33
C ALA A 2 -57.74 -28.47 27.27
N SER A 3 -57.80 -27.21 27.35
CA SER A 3 -58.71 -26.14 27.77
C SER A 3 -57.93 -25.24 28.72
N ALA A 4 -57.94 -23.96 28.44
CA ALA A 4 -58.74 -22.93 29.11
C ALA A 4 -58.15 -22.52 30.47
N GLY A 5 -58.00 -21.28 30.79
CA GLY A 5 -58.69 -20.05 30.83
C GLY A 5 -57.82 -19.07 31.59
N ALA A 6 -57.80 -17.79 31.25
CA ALA A 6 -58.66 -16.70 31.72
C ALA A 6 -58.47 -16.42 33.21
N ASP A 7 -58.29 -15.23 33.72
CA ASP A 7 -58.83 -13.90 33.64
C ASP A 7 -58.01 -12.96 34.47
N ALA A 8 -57.71 -11.71 34.03
CA ALA A 8 -58.42 -10.50 34.33
C ALA A 8 -58.25 -9.97 35.80
N GLU A 9 -57.86 -8.77 36.05
CA GLU A 9 -58.59 -7.51 36.35
C GLU A 9 -57.63 -6.52 36.97
N ALA A 10 -57.33 -5.36 36.42
CA ALA A 10 -58.03 -4.09 36.43
C ALA A 10 -58.19 -3.43 37.81
N ALA A 11 -57.77 -2.23 37.89
CA ALA A 11 -58.31 -1.00 38.51
C ALA A 11 -57.18 -0.13 39.05
N SER A 12 -56.87 1.02 38.50
CA SER A 12 -57.57 2.32 38.46
C SER A 12 -57.26 3.22 39.64
N VAL A 13 -56.86 4.49 39.27
CA VAL A 13 -57.34 5.76 39.88
C VAL A 13 -56.62 6.16 41.17
N ASP A 14 -55.95 7.30 41.32
CA ASP A 14 -56.41 8.69 41.23
C ASP A 14 -55.23 9.68 41.35
N ASP A 15 -55.27 10.73 40.55
CA ASP A 15 -54.71 12.05 40.79
C ASP A 15 -55.64 12.81 41.78
N PRO A 16 -55.22 13.75 42.60
CA PRO A 16 -55.27 15.13 42.19
C PRO A 16 -54.25 16.11 42.83
N ALA A 17 -53.76 17.01 42.01
CA ALA A 17 -53.77 18.47 42.03
C ALA A 17 -53.70 19.31 43.34
N GLN A 18 -52.98 20.44 43.15
CA GLN A 18 -53.09 21.78 43.81
C GLN A 18 -52.36 21.93 45.16
N SER A 19 -51.63 22.99 45.44
CA SER A 19 -51.74 24.40 45.16
C SER A 19 -50.56 25.20 45.70
N VAL A 20 -50.05 26.18 44.97
CA VAL A 20 -49.98 27.62 45.30
C VAL A 20 -49.35 28.08 46.62
N GLY A 21 -48.47 29.05 46.49
CA GLY A 21 -48.04 29.99 47.52
C GLY A 21 -46.55 30.30 47.39
N ASP A 22 -46.13 31.30 46.81
CA ASP A 22 -46.11 32.76 46.90
C ASP A 22 -44.98 33.30 47.78
N ALA A 23 -44.19 34.17 47.14
CA ALA A 23 -43.44 35.31 47.60
C ALA A 23 -42.47 35.25 48.78
N ALA A 24 -41.21 35.62 48.47
CA ALA A 24 -40.53 36.78 49.08
C ALA A 24 -39.16 37.04 48.49
N THR A 25 -39.08 38.16 47.80
CA THR A 25 -38.16 39.32 47.85
C THR A 25 -36.75 39.07 48.43
N GLY A 26 -35.79 39.44 47.57
CA GLY A 26 -34.44 39.75 47.51
C GLY A 26 -33.57 39.98 48.75
N PRO A 27 -32.28 40.25 48.63
CA PRO A 27 -31.78 41.44 47.91
C PRO A 27 -30.57 41.18 46.97
N ASP A 28 -30.50 42.11 46.05
CA ASP A 28 -29.41 42.60 45.22
C ASP A 28 -28.06 42.64 46.01
N LEU A 29 -27.01 41.99 45.47
CA LEU A 29 -25.63 42.37 45.70
C LEU A 29 -24.91 42.36 44.35
N THR A 30 -24.94 43.51 43.73
CA THR A 30 -24.00 43.95 42.72
C THR A 30 -22.57 43.95 43.29
N ALA A 31 -21.66 43.63 42.39
CA ALA A 31 -20.28 44.03 42.32
C ALA A 31 -19.24 43.16 43.10
N ALA A 32 -18.46 42.48 42.36
CA ALA A 32 -17.02 42.62 42.25
C ALA A 32 -16.46 41.35 41.63
N GLY A 33 -16.05 41.49 40.42
CA GLY A 33 -14.69 41.38 40.02
C GLY A 33 -14.10 40.00 40.02
N GLY A 34 -13.62 39.59 38.95
CA GLY A 34 -12.51 38.66 38.94
C GLY A 34 -12.58 37.64 37.83
N ASP A 35 -12.13 38.00 36.67
CA ASP A 35 -11.39 37.20 35.72
C ASP A 35 -10.57 36.09 36.43
N THR A 36 -11.09 34.88 36.50
CA THR A 36 -10.29 33.67 36.75
C THR A 36 -10.89 32.41 36.11
N ALA A 37 -11.80 32.56 35.15
CA ALA A 37 -12.38 31.39 34.44
C ALA A 37 -11.79 31.14 33.04
N ASP A 38 -10.90 31.99 32.54
CA ASP A 38 -10.33 31.87 31.20
C ASP A 38 -8.88 31.33 31.12
N ALA A 39 -8.33 30.84 32.23
CA ALA A 39 -6.92 30.42 32.25
C ALA A 39 -6.67 28.91 32.37
N VAL A 40 -7.70 28.07 32.29
CA VAL A 40 -7.52 26.61 32.50
C VAL A 40 -7.87 25.75 31.29
N ASP A 41 -8.32 26.33 30.17
CA ASP A 41 -8.79 25.56 29.00
C ASP A 41 -7.89 25.67 27.73
N GLU A 42 -6.78 26.40 27.79
CA GLU A 42 -5.85 26.49 26.63
C GLU A 42 -4.73 25.43 26.62
N GLY A 43 -4.68 24.51 27.59
CA GLY A 43 -3.59 23.51 27.71
C GLY A 43 -3.96 22.10 27.29
N LEU A 44 -5.21 21.77 26.98
CA LEU A 44 -5.67 20.40 26.74
C LEU A 44 -6.32 20.16 25.37
N VAL A 45 -6.55 21.19 24.59
CA VAL A 45 -7.00 21.02 23.21
C VAL A 45 -5.78 21.03 22.33
N GLY A 46 -5.20 19.86 22.10
CA GLY A 46 -4.20 19.68 21.04
C GLY A 46 -4.79 20.24 19.73
N GLU A 47 -4.00 21.05 18.99
CA GLU A 47 -4.38 21.54 17.68
C GLU A 47 -4.97 20.41 16.84
N GLY A 48 -6.26 20.41 16.66
CA GLY A 48 -6.97 19.50 15.75
C GLY A 48 -6.47 19.68 14.31
N PRO A 49 -6.78 18.75 13.40
CA PRO A 49 -6.42 18.88 11.99
C PRO A 49 -7.01 20.17 11.42
N ALA A 50 -6.23 20.88 10.58
CA ALA A 50 -6.44 22.26 10.17
C ALA A 50 -7.73 22.54 9.35
N SER A 51 -8.46 21.53 8.89
CA SER A 51 -9.83 21.60 8.36
C SER A 51 -10.39 20.20 8.09
N ASP A 52 -11.56 19.92 8.68
CA ASP A 52 -12.42 18.78 8.32
C ASP A 52 -13.60 19.33 7.49
N GLU A 53 -13.32 19.98 6.36
CA GLU A 53 -14.38 20.31 5.43
C GLU A 53 -14.86 19.04 4.74
N GLU A 54 -16.11 18.65 5.00
CA GLU A 54 -16.79 17.55 4.31
C GLU A 54 -16.89 17.88 2.82
N MET A 55 -15.94 17.38 2.03
CA MET A 55 -16.01 17.53 0.57
C MET A 55 -17.13 16.67 0.00
N PRO A 56 -17.96 17.18 -0.92
CA PRO A 56 -18.91 16.37 -1.67
C PRO A 56 -18.19 15.19 -2.31
N LEU A 57 -18.80 14.00 -2.30
CA LEU A 57 -18.20 12.75 -2.84
C LEU A 57 -17.62 12.93 -4.26
N ALA A 58 -18.29 13.74 -5.09
CA ALA A 58 -17.83 14.05 -6.45
C ALA A 58 -16.48 14.80 -6.45
N ALA A 59 -16.31 15.80 -5.58
CA ALA A 59 -15.06 16.55 -5.45
C ALA A 59 -13.91 15.66 -4.92
N HIS A 60 -14.22 14.75 -4.01
CA HIS A 60 -13.28 13.78 -3.49
C HIS A 60 -12.75 12.82 -4.59
N ILE A 61 -13.65 12.30 -5.43
CA ILE A 61 -13.30 11.47 -6.57
C ILE A 61 -12.48 12.25 -7.60
N GLU A 62 -12.88 13.47 -7.92
CA GLU A 62 -12.15 14.34 -8.87
C GLU A 62 -10.71 14.59 -8.39
N GLU A 63 -10.52 14.90 -7.12
CA GLU A 63 -9.19 15.11 -6.55
C GLU A 63 -8.35 13.83 -6.62
N MET A 64 -8.92 12.68 -6.28
CA MET A 64 -8.22 11.39 -6.36
C MET A 64 -7.78 11.07 -7.79
N VAL A 65 -8.65 11.26 -8.79
CA VAL A 65 -8.32 11.06 -10.21
C VAL A 65 -7.24 12.02 -10.67
N ARG A 66 -7.31 13.29 -10.30
CA ARG A 66 -6.29 14.29 -10.63
C ARG A 66 -4.91 13.91 -10.06
N ARG A 67 -4.84 13.45 -8.83
CA ARG A 67 -3.57 13.00 -8.21
C ARG A 67 -3.03 11.74 -8.86
N LEU A 68 -3.89 10.79 -9.18
CA LEU A 68 -3.49 9.61 -9.95
C LEU A 68 -2.93 9.99 -11.33
N ALA A 69 -3.55 10.98 -11.99
CA ALA A 69 -3.05 11.50 -13.27
C ALA A 69 -1.64 12.08 -13.14
N VAL A 70 -1.31 12.78 -12.05
CA VAL A 70 0.05 13.29 -11.80
C VAL A 70 1.05 12.12 -11.72
N VAL A 71 0.73 11.07 -10.99
CA VAL A 71 1.59 9.86 -10.88
C VAL A 71 1.83 9.25 -12.26
N LEU A 72 0.77 9.11 -13.07
CA LEU A 72 0.87 8.54 -14.42
C LEU A 72 1.67 9.44 -15.37
N VAL A 73 1.49 10.76 -15.29
CA VAL A 73 2.25 11.72 -16.11
C VAL A 73 3.73 11.69 -15.74
N VAL A 74 4.07 11.72 -14.45
CA VAL A 74 5.48 11.66 -14.02
C VAL A 74 6.10 10.32 -14.41
N GLY A 75 5.42 9.21 -14.18
CA GLY A 75 5.87 7.89 -14.62
C GLY A 75 6.04 7.80 -16.14
N GLY A 76 5.10 8.37 -16.90
CA GLY A 76 5.16 8.45 -18.36
C GLY A 76 6.35 9.27 -18.87
N VAL A 77 6.63 10.44 -18.27
CA VAL A 77 7.79 11.27 -18.61
C VAL A 77 9.10 10.54 -18.34
N VAL A 78 9.21 9.85 -17.19
CA VAL A 78 10.39 9.02 -16.88
C VAL A 78 10.52 7.87 -17.87
N GLY A 79 9.42 7.19 -18.20
CA GLY A 79 9.41 6.14 -19.23
C GLY A 79 9.90 6.65 -20.58
N LEU A 80 9.40 7.81 -21.02
CA LEU A 80 9.87 8.44 -22.28
C LEU A 80 11.35 8.81 -22.24
N ALA A 81 11.87 9.24 -21.09
CA ALA A 81 13.29 9.55 -20.93
C ALA A 81 14.18 8.30 -20.95
N VAL A 82 13.67 7.15 -20.47
CA VAL A 82 14.39 5.87 -20.45
C VAL A 82 14.28 5.11 -21.78
N PHE A 83 13.22 5.34 -22.55
CA PHE A 83 12.99 4.64 -23.83
C PHE A 83 14.18 4.62 -24.80
N PRO A 84 14.95 5.72 -25.02
CA PRO A 84 16.11 5.71 -25.90
C PRO A 84 17.28 4.81 -25.48
N VAL A 85 17.31 4.40 -24.21
CA VAL A 85 18.34 3.50 -23.66
C VAL A 85 17.77 2.12 -23.31
N ALA A 86 16.53 1.84 -23.68
CA ALA A 86 15.85 0.60 -23.32
C ALA A 86 16.51 -0.64 -23.94
N ASP A 87 17.09 -0.52 -25.14
CA ASP A 87 17.87 -1.57 -25.81
C ASP A 87 19.09 -2.01 -24.98
N GLN A 88 19.78 -1.05 -24.35
CA GLN A 88 20.93 -1.31 -23.48
C GLN A 88 20.49 -2.07 -22.23
N LEU A 89 19.36 -1.66 -21.64
CA LEU A 89 18.77 -2.35 -20.48
C LEU A 89 18.30 -3.77 -20.84
N ILE A 90 17.72 -3.96 -22.02
CA ILE A 90 17.35 -5.28 -22.52
C ILE A 90 18.60 -6.18 -22.64
N ASN A 91 19.66 -5.69 -23.25
CA ASN A 91 20.90 -6.45 -23.41
C ASN A 91 21.54 -6.77 -22.04
N PHE A 92 21.55 -5.81 -21.13
CA PHE A 92 22.04 -6.01 -19.76
C PHE A 92 21.25 -7.10 -19.01
N LEU A 93 19.91 -7.00 -19.01
CA LEU A 93 19.05 -7.98 -18.32
C LEU A 93 19.15 -9.36 -18.98
N TRP A 94 19.23 -9.42 -20.30
CA TRP A 94 19.41 -10.68 -21.03
C TRP A 94 20.70 -11.38 -20.64
N ASN A 95 21.83 -10.67 -20.71
CA ASN A 95 23.15 -11.23 -20.40
C ASN A 95 23.29 -11.63 -18.93
N SER A 96 22.56 -10.94 -18.03
CA SER A 96 22.61 -11.23 -16.61
C SER A 96 21.82 -12.49 -16.19
N HIS A 97 20.75 -12.84 -16.93
CA HIS A 97 19.84 -13.89 -16.48
C HIS A 97 19.83 -15.15 -17.35
N ILE A 98 20.17 -15.01 -18.63
CA ILE A 98 20.17 -16.17 -19.53
C ILE A 98 21.52 -16.87 -19.49
N PRO A 99 21.59 -18.14 -19.05
CA PRO A 99 22.85 -18.86 -18.92
C PRO A 99 23.57 -19.01 -20.26
N GLY A 100 24.80 -18.51 -20.35
CA GLY A 100 25.65 -18.59 -21.54
C GLY A 100 25.26 -17.62 -22.68
N ALA A 101 24.50 -16.56 -22.37
CA ALA A 101 24.14 -15.54 -23.36
C ALA A 101 25.36 -14.82 -23.96
N GLU A 102 26.43 -14.63 -23.17
CA GLU A 102 27.66 -13.98 -23.62
C GLU A 102 28.59 -14.91 -24.47
N ALA A 103 28.51 -16.21 -24.25
CA ALA A 103 29.46 -17.17 -24.83
C ALA A 103 29.06 -17.72 -26.21
N ILE A 104 27.79 -17.59 -26.61
CA ILE A 104 27.26 -18.23 -27.82
C ILE A 104 26.38 -17.25 -28.60
N THR A 105 26.81 -16.90 -29.81
CA THR A 105 26.07 -16.06 -30.78
C THR A 105 24.65 -16.57 -31.07
N ASP A 106 24.39 -17.85 -30.82
CA ASP A 106 23.12 -18.53 -31.04
C ASP A 106 22.09 -18.35 -29.89
N ARG A 107 22.49 -17.71 -28.78
CA ARG A 107 21.59 -17.48 -27.62
C ARG A 107 21.03 -16.07 -27.55
N ARG A 108 21.05 -15.34 -28.65
CA ARG A 108 20.29 -14.08 -28.76
C ARG A 108 18.79 -14.36 -28.63
N PRO A 109 18.01 -13.39 -28.06
CA PRO A 109 16.57 -13.55 -27.96
C PRO A 109 15.95 -13.78 -29.35
N ARG A 110 15.03 -14.73 -29.44
CA ARG A 110 14.31 -14.98 -30.68
C ARG A 110 13.11 -14.05 -30.77
N LEU A 111 12.97 -13.39 -31.91
CA LEU A 111 11.84 -12.55 -32.26
C LEU A 111 10.89 -13.38 -33.13
N TYR A 112 9.62 -13.43 -32.75
CA TYR A 112 8.56 -14.13 -33.48
C TYR A 112 7.62 -13.13 -34.18
N GLY A 113 7.70 -11.84 -33.86
CA GLY A 113 6.90 -10.78 -34.46
C GLY A 113 7.68 -9.49 -34.68
N PRO A 114 7.29 -8.67 -35.68
CA PRO A 114 8.04 -7.48 -36.07
C PRO A 114 8.01 -6.37 -35.01
N LEU A 115 7.00 -6.34 -34.14
CA LEU A 115 6.83 -5.31 -33.10
C LEU A 115 7.30 -5.74 -31.72
N GLU A 116 7.77 -6.97 -31.55
CA GLU A 116 8.16 -7.50 -30.23
C GLU A 116 9.25 -6.69 -29.55
N LEU A 117 10.25 -6.22 -30.32
CA LEU A 117 11.34 -5.41 -29.78
C LEU A 117 10.80 -4.09 -29.23
N VAL A 118 10.06 -3.33 -30.05
CA VAL A 118 9.52 -2.02 -29.65
C VAL A 118 8.59 -2.15 -28.43
N VAL A 119 7.74 -3.17 -28.42
CA VAL A 119 6.85 -3.43 -27.26
C VAL A 119 7.66 -3.78 -26.02
N THR A 120 8.76 -4.52 -26.15
CA THR A 120 9.64 -4.86 -25.02
C THR A 120 10.38 -3.63 -24.51
N GLU A 121 10.91 -2.79 -25.39
CA GLU A 121 11.53 -1.50 -25.04
C GLU A 121 10.53 -0.60 -24.29
N LEU A 122 9.29 -0.52 -24.77
CA LEU A 122 8.23 0.25 -24.11
C LEU A 122 7.92 -0.30 -22.70
N LYS A 123 7.88 -1.63 -22.54
CA LYS A 123 7.67 -2.25 -21.21
C LYS A 123 8.84 -1.98 -20.27
N VAL A 124 10.08 -2.02 -20.74
CA VAL A 124 11.27 -1.69 -19.93
C VAL A 124 11.22 -0.23 -19.48
N ALA A 125 10.89 0.68 -20.40
CA ALA A 125 10.70 2.09 -20.12
C ALA A 125 9.54 2.32 -19.11
N ALA A 126 8.44 1.60 -19.29
CA ALA A 126 7.30 1.65 -18.36
C ALA A 126 7.66 1.14 -16.95
N LEU A 127 8.50 0.10 -16.83
CA LEU A 127 8.98 -0.35 -15.52
C LEU A 127 9.78 0.74 -14.80
N ALA A 128 10.67 1.46 -15.50
CA ALA A 128 11.42 2.56 -14.92
C ALA A 128 10.47 3.69 -14.45
N GLY A 129 9.49 4.04 -15.28
CA GLY A 129 8.45 5.00 -14.93
C GLY A 129 7.60 4.54 -13.72
N PHE A 130 7.28 3.26 -13.63
CA PHE A 130 6.56 2.68 -12.51
C PHE A 130 7.36 2.77 -11.20
N VAL A 131 8.64 2.40 -11.22
CA VAL A 131 9.53 2.45 -10.03
C VAL A 131 9.64 3.88 -9.47
N VAL A 132 9.82 4.89 -10.36
CA VAL A 132 9.83 6.30 -9.95
C VAL A 132 8.43 6.80 -9.58
N GLY A 133 7.40 6.23 -10.19
CA GLY A 133 6.00 6.51 -9.86
C GLY A 133 5.61 6.14 -8.42
N LEU A 134 6.23 5.11 -7.82
CA LEU A 134 5.92 4.69 -6.44
C LEU A 134 6.13 5.80 -5.40
N PRO A 135 7.30 6.46 -5.29
CA PRO A 135 7.45 7.57 -4.35
C PRO A 135 6.56 8.78 -4.68
N VAL A 136 6.27 9.02 -5.97
CA VAL A 136 5.32 10.06 -6.38
C VAL A 136 3.90 9.71 -5.89
N ALA A 137 3.49 8.44 -6.01
CA ALA A 137 2.21 7.97 -5.48
C ALA A 137 2.11 8.16 -3.95
N VAL A 138 3.18 7.86 -3.21
CA VAL A 138 3.25 8.11 -1.76
C VAL A 138 3.12 9.61 -1.47
N TYR A 139 3.78 10.48 -2.24
CA TYR A 139 3.69 11.93 -2.09
C TYR A 139 2.29 12.47 -2.42
N GLU A 140 1.66 12.02 -3.51
CA GLU A 140 0.30 12.43 -3.87
C GLU A 140 -0.73 11.94 -2.85
N THR A 141 -0.55 10.73 -2.29
CA THR A 141 -1.36 10.23 -1.18
C THR A 141 -1.18 11.11 0.07
N TYR A 142 0.04 11.56 0.36
CA TYR A 142 0.30 12.51 1.43
C TYR A 142 -0.47 13.83 1.21
N LEU A 143 -0.39 14.41 0.02
CA LEU A 143 -1.11 15.65 -0.28
C LEU A 143 -2.62 15.50 -0.16
N PHE A 144 -3.15 14.34 -0.52
CA PHE A 144 -4.56 14.00 -0.39
C PHE A 144 -5.01 13.93 1.08
N MET A 145 -4.20 13.27 1.93
CA MET A 145 -4.53 13.08 3.34
C MET A 145 -4.11 14.25 4.23
N ARG A 146 -3.31 15.19 3.71
CA ARG A 146 -2.71 16.29 4.47
C ARG A 146 -3.69 17.14 5.29
N PRO A 147 -4.92 17.45 4.82
CA PRO A 147 -5.87 18.22 5.62
C PRO A 147 -6.25 17.55 6.94
N GLY A 148 -6.40 16.22 6.93
CA GLY A 148 -6.76 15.41 8.11
C GLY A 148 -5.57 14.93 8.96
N LEU A 149 -4.31 15.28 8.63
CA LEU A 149 -3.13 14.82 9.37
C LEU A 149 -2.64 15.84 10.40
N PHE A 150 -2.30 15.35 11.59
CA PHE A 150 -1.61 16.14 12.60
C PHE A 150 -0.20 16.55 12.14
N PRO A 151 0.38 17.66 12.65
CA PRO A 151 1.71 18.14 12.25
C PRO A 151 2.82 17.10 12.41
N ARG A 152 2.73 16.22 13.42
CA ARG A 152 3.66 15.13 13.66
C ARG A 152 3.58 14.04 12.58
N GLU A 153 2.38 13.67 12.17
CA GLU A 153 2.10 12.66 11.15
C GLU A 153 2.58 13.10 9.76
N ARG A 154 2.45 14.40 9.45
CA ARG A 154 2.96 14.99 8.20
C ARG A 154 4.46 14.75 7.99
N ARG A 155 5.26 14.83 9.07
CA ARG A 155 6.70 14.58 8.99
C ARG A 155 7.02 13.12 8.66
N TYR A 156 6.27 12.18 9.23
CA TYR A 156 6.44 10.75 8.94
C TYR A 156 6.08 10.44 7.50
N TYR A 157 4.98 10.99 7.00
CA TYR A 157 4.58 10.82 5.60
C TYR A 157 5.62 11.40 4.63
N LEU A 158 6.14 12.58 4.90
CA LEU A 158 7.18 13.17 4.06
C LEU A 158 8.47 12.34 4.06
N ALA A 159 8.84 11.73 5.20
CA ALA A 159 9.97 10.81 5.27
C ALA A 159 9.70 9.49 4.52
N ALA A 160 8.44 9.08 4.38
CA ALA A 160 8.05 7.90 3.62
C ALA A 160 8.33 8.03 2.11
N VAL A 161 8.30 9.24 1.54
CA VAL A 161 8.55 9.47 0.10
C VAL A 161 9.93 9.00 -0.33
N PRO A 162 11.05 9.51 0.22
CA PRO A 162 12.37 9.00 -0.15
C PRO A 162 12.58 7.54 0.25
N THR A 163 11.98 7.09 1.36
CA THR A 163 12.03 5.69 1.79
C THR A 163 11.36 4.77 0.77
N SER A 164 10.24 5.18 0.18
CA SER A 164 9.57 4.44 -0.90
C SER A 164 10.48 4.22 -2.11
N LEU A 165 11.23 5.26 -2.53
CA LEU A 165 12.19 5.11 -3.63
C LEU A 165 13.29 4.10 -3.30
N VAL A 166 13.87 4.21 -2.11
CA VAL A 166 14.92 3.27 -1.67
C VAL A 166 14.40 1.84 -1.61
N LEU A 167 13.20 1.62 -1.04
CA LEU A 167 12.57 0.31 -0.99
C LEU A 167 12.23 -0.24 -2.38
N ALA A 168 11.73 0.62 -3.30
CA ALA A 168 11.48 0.21 -4.67
C ALA A 168 12.76 -0.26 -5.39
N LEU A 169 13.86 0.48 -5.24
CA LEU A 169 15.16 0.11 -5.81
C LEU A 169 15.71 -1.18 -5.19
N ILE A 170 15.57 -1.36 -3.87
CA ILE A 170 15.93 -2.62 -3.20
C ILE A 170 15.08 -3.77 -3.72
N GLY A 171 13.78 -3.56 -3.92
CA GLY A 171 12.87 -4.56 -4.50
C GLY A 171 13.28 -4.97 -5.92
N VAL A 172 13.59 -4.02 -6.78
CA VAL A 172 14.12 -4.28 -8.14
C VAL A 172 15.45 -5.03 -8.08
N ALA A 173 16.37 -4.61 -7.21
CA ALA A 173 17.66 -5.28 -7.01
C ALA A 173 17.47 -6.71 -6.48
N PHE A 174 16.57 -6.91 -5.52
CA PHE A 174 16.24 -8.25 -5.00
C PHE A 174 15.65 -9.15 -6.10
N ALA A 175 14.77 -8.62 -6.94
CA ALA A 175 14.27 -9.36 -8.10
C ALA A 175 15.43 -9.77 -9.03
N HIS A 176 16.32 -8.82 -9.35
CA HIS A 176 17.44 -9.04 -10.27
C HIS A 176 18.45 -10.05 -9.73
N PHE A 177 18.87 -9.94 -8.46
CA PHE A 177 19.97 -10.75 -7.94
C PHE A 177 19.53 -12.06 -7.27
N VAL A 178 18.26 -12.17 -6.85
CA VAL A 178 17.77 -13.32 -6.07
C VAL A 178 16.65 -14.05 -6.81
N VAL A 179 15.56 -13.35 -7.15
CA VAL A 179 14.34 -13.99 -7.67
C VAL A 179 14.55 -14.54 -9.08
N LEU A 180 15.01 -13.69 -9.99
CA LEU A 180 15.19 -14.07 -11.39
C LEU A 180 16.24 -15.19 -11.60
N PRO A 181 17.44 -15.14 -10.97
CA PRO A 181 18.39 -16.25 -11.06
C PRO A 181 17.82 -17.56 -10.54
N ALA A 182 17.07 -17.55 -9.43
CA ALA A 182 16.45 -18.74 -8.87
C ALA A 182 15.42 -19.35 -9.83
N ILE A 183 14.57 -18.50 -10.44
CA ILE A 183 13.54 -18.93 -11.40
C ILE A 183 14.16 -19.46 -12.69
N PHE A 184 15.13 -18.76 -13.27
CA PHE A 184 15.79 -19.23 -14.49
C PHE A 184 16.62 -20.50 -14.28
N ALA A 185 17.27 -20.64 -13.11
CA ALA A 185 17.94 -21.87 -12.74
C ALA A 185 16.95 -23.05 -12.64
N TYR A 186 15.78 -22.82 -12.04
CA TYR A 186 14.72 -23.84 -11.97
C TYR A 186 14.22 -24.23 -13.37
N PHE A 187 13.90 -23.26 -14.24
CA PHE A 187 13.39 -23.55 -15.58
C PHE A 187 14.41 -24.27 -16.45
N THR A 188 15.68 -23.88 -16.38
CA THR A 188 16.75 -24.57 -17.12
C THR A 188 16.96 -25.98 -16.60
N ALA A 189 16.97 -26.20 -15.28
CA ALA A 189 17.10 -27.52 -14.70
C ALA A 189 15.92 -28.44 -15.06
N TYR A 190 14.69 -27.91 -15.08
CA TYR A 190 13.49 -28.65 -15.43
C TYR A 190 13.46 -29.10 -16.89
N THR A 191 14.00 -28.27 -17.81
CA THR A 191 13.99 -28.55 -19.26
C THR A 191 15.22 -29.32 -19.74
N THR A 192 16.30 -29.34 -18.94
CA THR A 192 17.54 -30.04 -19.29
C THR A 192 17.28 -31.56 -19.47
N GLY A 193 17.62 -32.07 -20.63
CA GLY A 193 17.42 -33.48 -20.97
C GLY A 193 16.15 -33.82 -21.73
N THR A 194 15.21 -32.90 -21.84
CA THR A 194 13.93 -33.09 -22.57
C THR A 194 13.85 -32.26 -23.85
N ALA A 195 14.36 -31.03 -23.83
CA ALA A 195 14.28 -30.11 -24.98
C ALA A 195 15.44 -29.10 -25.00
N VAL A 196 15.70 -28.55 -26.18
CA VAL A 196 16.58 -27.38 -26.35
C VAL A 196 15.74 -26.11 -26.10
N VAL A 197 16.09 -25.37 -25.04
CA VAL A 197 15.36 -24.14 -24.68
C VAL A 197 15.73 -23.03 -25.66
N ALA A 198 14.74 -22.53 -26.38
CA ALA A 198 14.83 -21.31 -27.18
C ALA A 198 14.06 -20.20 -26.45
N PHE A 199 14.78 -19.21 -25.92
CA PHE A 199 14.17 -18.11 -25.20
C PHE A 199 13.61 -17.06 -26.21
N GLY A 200 12.27 -16.86 -26.20
CA GLY A 200 11.59 -15.77 -26.92
C GLY A 200 11.76 -14.44 -26.20
N LEU A 201 11.96 -13.35 -26.92
CA LEU A 201 12.14 -12.02 -26.34
C LEU A 201 10.93 -11.63 -25.48
N LYS A 202 9.74 -11.68 -26.06
CA LYS A 202 8.49 -11.21 -25.46
C LYS A 202 8.15 -11.95 -24.16
N GLU A 203 8.20 -13.29 -24.19
CA GLU A 203 7.83 -14.14 -23.05
C GLU A 203 8.83 -13.98 -21.91
N THR A 204 10.14 -14.02 -22.23
CA THR A 204 11.21 -13.89 -21.24
C THR A 204 11.16 -12.52 -20.55
N PHE A 205 11.05 -11.43 -21.34
CA PHE A 205 10.98 -10.08 -20.78
C PHE A 205 9.66 -9.82 -20.07
N SER A 206 8.55 -10.40 -20.48
CA SER A 206 7.30 -10.28 -19.74
C SER A 206 7.46 -10.87 -18.32
N LEU A 207 8.10 -12.03 -18.19
CA LEU A 207 8.40 -12.64 -16.88
C LEU A 207 9.35 -11.74 -16.06
N ILE A 208 10.48 -11.32 -16.64
CA ILE A 208 11.48 -10.49 -15.96
C ILE A 208 10.84 -9.20 -15.44
N LEU A 209 10.16 -8.45 -16.32
CA LEU A 209 9.64 -7.12 -15.99
C LEU A 209 8.47 -7.17 -15.01
N VAL A 210 7.58 -8.16 -15.14
CA VAL A 210 6.49 -8.35 -14.17
C VAL A 210 7.05 -8.68 -12.80
N LEU A 211 8.04 -9.57 -12.69
CA LEU A 211 8.64 -9.91 -11.40
C LEU A 211 9.42 -8.73 -10.80
N MET A 212 10.16 -7.96 -11.59
CA MET A 212 10.87 -6.77 -11.11
C MET A 212 9.89 -5.70 -10.61
N GLY A 213 8.84 -5.41 -11.37
CA GLY A 213 7.80 -4.45 -10.98
C GLY A 213 7.03 -4.92 -9.74
N TYR A 214 6.73 -6.23 -9.68
CA TYR A 214 6.05 -6.81 -8.54
C TYR A 214 6.90 -6.71 -7.27
N MET A 215 8.21 -7.02 -7.35
CA MET A 215 9.10 -6.87 -6.20
C MET A 215 9.28 -5.42 -5.76
N ALA A 216 9.33 -4.46 -6.69
CA ALA A 216 9.33 -3.05 -6.36
C ALA A 216 8.10 -2.65 -5.51
N LEU A 217 6.93 -3.22 -5.83
CA LEU A 217 5.69 -3.01 -5.08
C LEU A 217 5.68 -3.77 -3.74
N VAL A 218 6.11 -5.03 -3.74
CA VAL A 218 6.16 -5.88 -2.54
C VAL A 218 7.05 -5.28 -1.45
N PHE A 219 8.15 -4.67 -1.84
CA PHE A 219 9.04 -3.98 -0.90
C PHE A 219 8.44 -2.69 -0.31
N GLN A 220 7.27 -2.24 -0.77
CA GLN A 220 6.53 -1.17 -0.09
C GLN A 220 5.77 -1.67 1.16
N ILE A 221 5.61 -3.00 1.36
CA ILE A 221 4.89 -3.56 2.51
C ILE A 221 5.39 -3.00 3.85
N PRO A 222 6.69 -2.95 4.15
CA PRO A 222 7.20 -2.36 5.39
C PRO A 222 6.78 -0.90 5.58
N LEU A 223 6.81 -0.12 4.50
CA LEU A 223 6.44 1.28 4.52
C LEU A 223 4.96 1.47 4.85
N PHE A 224 4.07 0.70 4.20
CA PHE A 224 2.63 0.78 4.47
C PHE A 224 2.27 0.35 5.88
N ILE A 225 2.90 -0.70 6.41
CA ILE A 225 2.69 -1.14 7.79
C ILE A 225 3.11 -0.04 8.78
N MET A 226 4.31 0.53 8.57
CA MET A 226 4.80 1.60 9.44
C MET A 226 3.90 2.83 9.40
N LEU A 227 3.48 3.28 8.22
CA LEU A 227 2.55 4.41 8.08
C LEU A 227 1.20 4.12 8.75
N ALA A 228 0.63 2.93 8.55
CA ALA A 228 -0.65 2.55 9.14
C ALA A 228 -0.61 2.58 10.67
N ILE A 229 0.49 2.13 11.29
CA ILE A 229 0.66 2.16 12.75
C ILE A 229 0.91 3.59 13.24
N MET A 230 1.76 4.36 12.55
CA MET A 230 2.08 5.75 12.92
C MET A 230 0.89 6.70 12.82
N MET A 231 -0.06 6.39 11.94
CA MET A 231 -1.32 7.13 11.76
C MET A 231 -2.46 6.57 12.65
N ASN A 232 -2.16 5.65 13.57
CA ASN A 232 -3.16 4.99 14.42
C ASN A 232 -4.32 4.30 13.67
N LEU A 233 -4.12 3.94 12.39
CA LEU A 233 -5.11 3.18 11.61
C LEU A 233 -5.18 1.72 12.06
N THR A 234 -4.06 1.19 12.55
CA THR A 234 -3.97 -0.17 13.05
C THR A 234 -2.93 -0.26 14.17
N THR A 235 -2.94 -1.37 14.90
CA THR A 235 -1.93 -1.64 15.92
C THR A 235 -1.10 -2.86 15.53
N ARG A 236 0.14 -2.92 16.01
CA ARG A 236 1.01 -4.08 15.82
C ARG A 236 0.33 -5.37 16.30
N ILE A 237 -0.30 -5.33 17.47
CA ILE A 237 -0.98 -6.49 18.08
C ILE A 237 -2.10 -7.01 17.15
N TRP A 238 -2.90 -6.11 16.57
CA TRP A 238 -3.96 -6.47 15.63
C TRP A 238 -3.40 -7.16 14.39
N LEU A 239 -2.26 -6.70 13.85
CA LEU A 239 -1.59 -7.32 12.71
C LEU A 239 -1.03 -8.71 13.07
N GLU A 240 -0.43 -8.85 14.27
CA GLU A 240 0.10 -10.11 14.78
C GLU A 240 -1.01 -11.15 14.99
N ASP A 241 -2.16 -10.75 15.53
CA ASP A 241 -3.30 -11.65 15.77
C ASP A 241 -3.90 -12.17 14.45
N ARG A 242 -3.80 -11.39 13.38
CA ARG A 242 -4.36 -11.72 12.07
C ARG A 242 -3.33 -12.17 11.02
N ARG A 243 -2.12 -12.51 11.45
CA ARG A 243 -1.03 -12.90 10.53
C ARG A 243 -1.40 -13.99 9.55
N LEU A 244 -2.17 -15.00 9.94
CA LEU A 244 -2.60 -16.08 9.04
C LEU A 244 -3.48 -15.57 7.90
N LEU A 245 -4.31 -14.56 8.15
CA LEU A 245 -5.11 -13.91 7.12
C LEU A 245 -4.20 -13.18 6.11
N PHE A 246 -3.19 -12.45 6.61
CA PHE A 246 -2.21 -11.78 5.75
C PHE A 246 -1.38 -12.78 4.93
N TRP A 247 -0.92 -13.86 5.54
CA TRP A 247 -0.18 -14.92 4.82
C TRP A 247 -1.03 -15.55 3.71
N GLY A 248 -2.28 -15.89 4.02
CA GLY A 248 -3.22 -16.41 3.03
C GLY A 248 -3.50 -15.40 1.90
N GLY A 249 -3.68 -14.12 2.24
CA GLY A 249 -3.84 -13.04 1.29
C GLY A 249 -2.62 -12.85 0.39
N PHE A 250 -1.42 -12.84 0.95
CA PHE A 250 -0.17 -12.75 0.20
C PHE A 250 0.02 -13.91 -0.76
N LEU A 251 -0.26 -15.13 -0.29
CA LEU A 251 -0.21 -16.32 -1.14
C LEU A 251 -1.22 -16.20 -2.29
N GLY A 252 -2.47 -15.82 -1.99
CA GLY A 252 -3.51 -15.63 -3.00
C GLY A 252 -3.14 -14.58 -4.05
N VAL A 253 -2.66 -13.41 -3.61
CA VAL A 253 -2.23 -12.33 -4.51
C VAL A 253 -1.01 -12.75 -5.34
N ALA A 254 -0.04 -13.46 -4.75
CA ALA A 254 1.13 -13.95 -5.46
C ALA A 254 0.76 -14.89 -6.61
N PHE A 255 -0.16 -15.82 -6.38
CA PHE A 255 -0.64 -16.74 -7.41
C PHE A 255 -1.51 -16.06 -8.47
N LEU A 256 -2.29 -15.04 -8.08
CA LEU A 256 -3.16 -14.32 -9.01
C LEU A 256 -2.38 -13.46 -10.02
N ILE A 257 -1.30 -12.82 -9.57
CA ILE A 257 -0.53 -11.86 -10.39
C ILE A 257 0.59 -12.54 -11.17
N SER A 258 1.09 -13.68 -10.69
CA SER A 258 2.25 -14.34 -11.30
C SER A 258 1.94 -14.86 -12.70
N PRO A 259 2.79 -14.55 -13.70
CA PRO A 259 2.68 -15.13 -15.03
C PRO A 259 3.21 -16.59 -15.11
N ASP A 260 3.75 -17.11 -14.01
CA ASP A 260 4.38 -18.44 -13.95
C ASP A 260 3.37 -19.53 -13.57
N PRO A 261 3.01 -20.44 -14.48
CA PRO A 261 2.08 -21.52 -14.20
C PRO A 261 2.69 -22.66 -13.38
N THR A 262 4.03 -22.70 -13.20
CA THR A 262 4.70 -23.77 -12.46
C THR A 262 4.56 -23.61 -10.94
N GLY A 263 4.18 -22.44 -10.47
CA GLY A 263 4.05 -22.10 -9.06
C GLY A 263 5.34 -21.69 -8.37
N MET A 264 6.49 -21.76 -9.04
CA MET A 264 7.78 -21.43 -8.42
C MET A 264 7.91 -19.94 -8.14
N ALA A 265 7.58 -19.09 -9.13
CA ALA A 265 7.61 -17.64 -8.94
C ALA A 265 6.62 -17.17 -7.87
N PRO A 266 5.33 -17.56 -7.87
CA PRO A 266 4.41 -17.12 -6.81
C PRO A 266 4.81 -17.58 -5.42
N ILE A 267 5.41 -18.76 -5.26
CA ILE A 267 5.90 -19.23 -3.96
C ILE A 267 7.04 -18.32 -3.45
N ILE A 268 8.03 -17.99 -4.30
CA ILE A 268 9.13 -17.09 -3.93
C ILE A 268 8.60 -15.71 -3.57
N VAL A 269 7.66 -15.18 -4.35
CA VAL A 269 7.02 -13.89 -4.09
C VAL A 269 6.26 -13.90 -2.77
N ALA A 270 5.41 -14.89 -2.53
CA ALA A 270 4.65 -15.03 -1.28
C ALA A 270 5.58 -15.16 -0.06
N ALA A 271 6.64 -15.97 -0.16
CA ALA A 271 7.64 -16.11 0.90
C ALA A 271 8.34 -14.77 1.20
N THR A 272 8.64 -13.97 0.15
CA THR A 272 9.22 -12.64 0.31
C THR A 272 8.23 -11.68 1.00
N MET A 273 6.95 -11.67 0.60
CA MET A 273 5.90 -10.85 1.23
C MET A 273 5.74 -11.18 2.71
N ILE A 274 5.67 -12.47 3.04
CA ILE A 274 5.57 -12.95 4.42
C ILE A 274 6.82 -12.55 5.22
N THR A 275 8.01 -12.71 4.65
CA THR A 275 9.27 -12.35 5.31
C THR A 275 9.36 -10.85 5.59
N LEU A 276 8.96 -10.00 4.64
CA LEU A 276 8.93 -8.54 4.83
C LEU A 276 7.89 -8.14 5.87
N PHE A 277 6.72 -8.76 5.87
CA PHE A 277 5.68 -8.53 6.85
C PHE A 277 6.14 -8.90 8.26
N GLU A 278 6.62 -10.13 8.47
CA GLU A 278 7.10 -10.61 9.78
C GLU A 278 8.35 -9.84 10.22
N GLY A 279 9.27 -9.55 9.30
CA GLY A 279 10.46 -8.76 9.58
C GLY A 279 10.11 -7.34 10.05
N THR A 280 9.09 -6.72 9.44
CA THR A 280 8.61 -5.40 9.88
C THR A 280 7.98 -5.46 11.27
N LEU A 281 7.14 -6.46 11.55
CA LEU A 281 6.56 -6.67 12.88
C LEU A 281 7.63 -6.95 13.93
N ALA A 282 8.65 -7.75 13.60
CA ALA A 282 9.78 -8.02 14.47
C ALA A 282 10.60 -6.75 14.77
N LEU A 283 10.85 -5.91 13.76
CA LEU A 283 11.52 -4.62 13.93
C LEU A 283 10.74 -3.69 14.85
N LEU A 284 9.41 -3.57 14.65
CA LEU A 284 8.53 -2.77 15.50
C LEU A 284 8.50 -3.28 16.94
N ARG A 285 8.53 -4.60 17.12
CA ARG A 285 8.63 -5.22 18.46
C ARG A 285 9.94 -4.88 19.16
N TRP A 286 11.05 -4.86 18.41
CA TRP A 286 12.37 -4.54 18.94
C TRP A 286 12.52 -3.04 19.27
N THR A 287 11.90 -2.15 18.49
CA THR A 287 11.93 -0.69 18.71
C THR A 287 10.94 -0.21 19.78
N GLY A 288 10.10 -1.10 20.34
CA GLY A 288 9.20 -0.80 21.46
C GLY A 288 7.92 -0.05 21.07
N ASN A 289 7.56 -0.08 19.81
CA ASN A 289 6.30 0.48 19.27
C ASN A 289 5.21 -0.59 19.13
#